data_43df56be079c1324644e9c4d3f5c7c6c
#
_entry.id   43df56be079c1324644e9c4d3f5c7c6c
#
_cell.length_a   1.000
_cell.length_b   1.000
_cell.length_c   1.000
_cell.angle_alpha   90.00
_cell.angle_beta   90.00
_cell.angle_gamma   90.00
#
_symmetry.space_group_name_H-M   'P 1'
#
loop_
_entity.id
_entity.type
_entity.pdbx_description
1 polymer ?
#
loop_
_entity_poly.entity_id
_entity_poly.type
_entity_poly.pdbx_seq_one_letter_code
_entity_poly.pdbx_strand_id
1 'polypeptide(L)'
;MENSEEAEWLALREDDGRAYLLQRAPGEVKVKGLGRFDADELLKGYSEGDRITVGQKSLTIVKPSLPEARRNMARRAQVIGAKDSGFLISWMGIGVGSKVLEGGHGSAGLAMHLANVMGSSGTLISVESRACLLYTSDAADE
;
A
#
# COMPACT_ATOMS: atom_id res chain seq x y z
N MET A 1 17.89 10.13 20.09
CA MET A 1 17.16 9.14 19.29
C MET A 1 15.81 9.77 18.98
N GLU A 2 15.72 10.42 17.83
CA GLU A 2 14.45 10.96 17.35
C GLU A 2 13.55 9.78 17.02
N ASN A 3 12.46 9.62 17.76
CA ASN A 3 11.32 8.84 17.32
C ASN A 3 10.77 9.54 16.06
N SER A 4 11.16 9.09 14.91
CA SER A 4 10.34 9.32 13.72
C SER A 4 9.04 8.54 14.00
N GLU A 5 7.98 9.22 14.39
CA GLU A 5 6.64 8.67 14.37
C GLU A 5 6.42 8.21 12.92
N GLU A 6 6.49 6.90 12.71
CA GLU A 6 6.14 6.34 11.41
C GLU A 6 4.71 6.78 11.13
N ALA A 7 4.56 7.60 10.11
CA ALA A 7 3.27 8.14 9.77
C ALA A 7 2.28 7.00 9.51
N GLU A 8 1.17 7.00 10.24
CA GLU A 8 0.16 5.96 10.21
C GLU A 8 -0.55 5.92 8.84
N TRP A 9 -0.42 4.80 8.13
CA TRP A 9 -1.17 4.56 6.91
C TRP A 9 -2.55 4.01 7.21
N LEU A 10 -3.56 4.62 6.62
CA LEU A 10 -4.96 4.21 6.71
C LEU A 10 -5.56 4.05 5.30
N ALA A 11 -6.65 3.33 5.21
CA ALA A 11 -7.46 3.27 4.00
C ALA A 11 -8.90 3.66 4.31
N LEU A 12 -9.48 4.50 3.45
CA LEU A 12 -10.90 4.81 3.46
C LEU A 12 -11.58 3.93 2.42
N ARG A 13 -12.50 3.05 2.85
CA ARG A 13 -13.11 2.04 1.98
C ARG A 13 -14.60 2.28 1.79
N GLU A 14 -15.03 2.33 0.53
CA GLU A 14 -16.45 2.32 0.14
C GLU A 14 -17.05 0.90 0.29
N ASP A 15 -18.36 0.80 0.39
CA ASP A 15 -19.07 -0.48 0.55
C ASP A 15 -18.90 -1.41 -0.67
N ASP A 16 -18.60 -0.86 -1.85
CA ASP A 16 -18.27 -1.61 -3.07
C ASP A 16 -16.84 -2.19 -3.08
N GLY A 17 -16.07 -1.93 -2.01
CA GLY A 17 -14.68 -2.37 -1.83
C GLY A 17 -13.64 -1.47 -2.49
N ARG A 18 -14.04 -0.32 -3.07
CA ARG A 18 -13.07 0.69 -3.50
C ARG A 18 -12.41 1.30 -2.28
N ALA A 19 -11.09 1.47 -2.32
CA ALA A 19 -10.34 1.99 -1.20
C ALA A 19 -9.36 3.08 -1.65
N TYR A 20 -9.13 4.03 -0.77
CA TYR A 20 -8.23 5.16 -0.92
C TYR A 20 -7.22 5.11 0.19
N LEU A 21 -5.94 4.97 -0.17
CA LEU A 21 -4.84 5.05 0.80
C LEU A 21 -4.55 6.50 1.13
N LEU A 22 -4.32 6.78 2.39
CA LEU A 22 -3.83 8.05 2.86
C LEU A 22 -2.91 7.84 4.05
N GLN A 23 -2.03 8.80 4.23
CA GLN A 23 -1.15 8.87 5.38
C GLN A 23 -1.75 9.87 6.36
N ARG A 24 -1.84 9.48 7.63
CA ARG A 24 -2.26 10.40 8.69
C ARG A 24 -1.09 11.31 9.01
N ALA A 25 -1.14 12.51 8.47
CA ALA A 25 -0.12 13.53 8.67
C ALA A 25 -0.78 14.91 8.61
N PRO A 26 -0.25 15.91 9.33
CA PRO A 26 -0.71 17.28 9.23
C PRO A 26 -0.51 17.82 7.82
N GLY A 27 -1.47 18.62 7.36
CA GLY A 27 -1.41 19.30 6.07
C GLY A 27 -2.37 18.75 5.03
N GLU A 28 -2.54 19.54 3.96
CA GLU A 28 -3.49 19.22 2.89
C GLU A 28 -2.95 18.08 2.01
N VAL A 29 -3.70 16.99 1.92
CA VAL A 29 -3.43 15.88 1.00
C VAL A 29 -4.44 15.87 -0.13
N LYS A 30 -3.99 15.50 -1.34
CA LYS A 30 -4.85 15.30 -2.51
C LYS A 30 -5.05 13.80 -2.74
N VAL A 31 -6.26 13.33 -2.49
CA VAL A 31 -6.62 11.92 -2.75
C VAL A 31 -7.48 11.84 -4.00
N LYS A 32 -7.00 11.11 -5.01
CA LYS A 32 -7.73 10.95 -6.27
C LYS A 32 -9.09 10.29 -6.03
N GLY A 33 -10.15 11.00 -6.36
CA GLY A 33 -11.54 10.51 -6.17
C GLY A 33 -12.19 10.91 -4.85
N LEU A 34 -11.44 11.53 -3.91
CA LEU A 34 -11.98 12.12 -2.68
C LEU A 34 -11.81 13.64 -2.60
N GLY A 35 -10.84 14.21 -3.35
CA GLY A 35 -10.55 15.64 -3.30
C GLY A 35 -9.32 15.98 -2.48
N ARG A 36 -9.30 17.21 -1.93
CA ARG A 36 -8.24 17.72 -1.05
C ARG A 36 -8.81 17.96 0.33
N PHE A 37 -8.08 17.55 1.34
CA PHE A 37 -8.45 17.73 2.75
C PHE A 37 -7.22 17.52 3.64
N ASP A 38 -7.29 18.00 4.87
CA ASP A 38 -6.31 17.67 5.90
C ASP A 38 -6.69 16.31 6.51
N ALA A 39 -5.80 15.34 6.36
CA ALA A 39 -6.08 13.96 6.80
C ALA A 39 -6.13 13.85 8.33
N ASP A 40 -5.32 14.62 9.05
CA ASP A 40 -5.31 14.60 10.50
C ASP A 40 -6.59 15.24 11.07
N GLU A 41 -7.01 16.36 10.51
CA GLU A 41 -8.28 17.01 10.86
C GLU A 41 -9.50 16.14 10.52
N LEU A 42 -9.53 15.54 9.33
CA LEU A 42 -10.61 14.66 8.89
C LEU A 42 -10.79 13.45 9.81
N LEU A 43 -9.68 12.88 10.28
CA LEU A 43 -9.67 11.66 11.08
C LEU A 43 -9.66 11.93 12.60
N LYS A 44 -9.75 13.19 13.00
CA LYS A 44 -9.75 13.57 14.42
C LYS A 44 -10.95 13.01 15.16
N GLY A 45 -10.70 12.20 16.18
CA GLY A 45 -11.73 11.56 16.98
C GLY A 45 -12.32 10.29 16.38
N TYR A 46 -11.83 9.86 15.22
CA TYR A 46 -12.22 8.60 14.59
C TYR A 46 -11.14 7.52 14.77
N SER A 47 -11.60 6.27 14.81
CA SER A 47 -10.79 5.07 14.95
C SER A 47 -11.04 4.09 13.81
N GLU A 48 -10.20 3.06 13.71
CA GLU A 48 -10.42 1.95 12.78
C GLU A 48 -11.80 1.31 13.00
N GLY A 49 -12.52 1.09 11.92
CA GLY A 49 -13.90 0.59 11.93
C GLY A 49 -14.98 1.67 11.88
N ASP A 50 -14.65 2.91 12.19
CA ASP A 50 -15.61 4.01 12.14
C ASP A 50 -15.97 4.39 10.70
N ARG A 51 -17.19 4.95 10.56
CA ARG A 51 -17.65 5.49 9.28
C ARG A 51 -17.55 7.00 9.28
N ILE A 52 -17.00 7.53 8.19
CA ILE A 52 -16.90 8.96 7.94
C ILE A 52 -17.51 9.33 6.59
N THR A 53 -17.87 10.58 6.44
CA THR A 53 -18.37 11.13 5.18
C THR A 53 -17.36 12.10 4.59
N VAL A 54 -16.94 11.86 3.36
CA VAL A 54 -16.07 12.76 2.61
C VAL A 54 -16.77 13.16 1.32
N GLY A 55 -17.20 14.41 1.25
CA GLY A 55 -18.09 14.87 0.16
C GLY A 55 -19.43 14.12 0.19
N GLN A 56 -19.74 13.38 -0.86
CA GLN A 56 -20.97 12.57 -0.96
C GLN A 56 -20.73 11.09 -0.67
N LYS A 57 -19.52 10.70 -0.27
CA LYS A 57 -19.14 9.31 -0.07
C LYS A 57 -19.14 8.95 1.41
N SER A 58 -19.76 7.82 1.73
CA SER A 58 -19.67 7.19 3.05
C SER A 58 -18.56 6.13 3.00
N LEU A 59 -17.61 6.24 3.91
CA LEU A 59 -16.38 5.47 3.91
C LEU A 59 -16.14 4.86 5.29
N THR A 60 -15.60 3.66 5.32
CA THR A 60 -15.15 3.02 6.56
C THR A 60 -13.62 3.16 6.68
N ILE A 61 -13.14 3.59 7.82
CA ILE A 61 -11.71 3.64 8.14
C ILE A 61 -11.23 2.22 8.41
N VAL A 62 -10.23 1.78 7.67
CA VAL A 62 -9.64 0.43 7.83
C VAL A 62 -8.12 0.51 7.83
N LYS A 63 -7.49 -0.41 8.55
CA LYS A 63 -6.06 -0.63 8.42
C LYS A 63 -5.77 -1.13 6.99
N PRO A 64 -4.81 -0.55 6.27
CA PRO A 64 -4.48 -0.99 4.92
C PRO A 64 -4.00 -2.44 4.94
N SER A 65 -4.52 -3.22 4.01
CA SER A 65 -4.06 -4.57 3.76
C SER A 65 -3.50 -4.68 2.33
N LEU A 66 -3.00 -5.84 1.96
CA LEU A 66 -2.43 -6.06 0.63
C LEU A 66 -3.40 -5.69 -0.53
N PRO A 67 -4.72 -5.99 -0.49
CA PRO A 67 -5.67 -5.55 -1.52
C PRO A 67 -5.73 -4.03 -1.68
N GLU A 68 -5.75 -3.25 -0.59
CA GLU A 68 -5.79 -1.79 -0.61
C GLU A 68 -4.47 -1.22 -1.17
N ALA A 69 -3.34 -1.70 -0.66
CA ALA A 69 -2.02 -1.29 -1.13
C ALA A 69 -1.85 -1.58 -2.63
N ARG A 70 -2.23 -2.77 -3.10
CA ARG A 70 -2.14 -3.17 -4.50
C ARG A 70 -3.04 -2.33 -5.43
N ARG A 71 -4.21 -1.92 -4.99
CA ARG A 71 -5.12 -1.08 -5.78
C ARG A 71 -4.59 0.34 -5.95
N ASN A 72 -3.86 0.83 -4.98
CA ASN A 72 -3.34 2.20 -4.95
C ASN A 72 -1.89 2.33 -5.44
N MET A 73 -1.23 1.21 -5.75
CA MET A 73 0.14 1.24 -6.25
C MET A 73 0.27 1.98 -7.59
N ALA A 74 1.36 2.69 -7.78
CA ALA A 74 1.70 3.31 -9.06
C ALA A 74 2.10 2.22 -10.08
N ARG A 75 1.29 2.06 -11.14
CA ARG A 75 1.54 1.05 -12.18
C ARG A 75 2.30 1.67 -13.33
N ARG A 76 3.63 1.60 -13.31
CA ARG A 76 4.52 2.07 -14.37
C ARG A 76 5.05 0.94 -15.26
N ALA A 77 4.96 -0.30 -14.80
CA ALA A 77 5.29 -1.50 -15.55
C ALA A 77 4.15 -2.51 -15.46
N GLN A 78 4.21 -3.55 -16.29
CA GLN A 78 3.29 -4.69 -16.20
C GLN A 78 3.39 -5.31 -14.80
N VAL A 79 2.24 -5.60 -14.22
CA VAL A 79 2.11 -6.10 -12.85
C VAL A 79 1.65 -7.55 -12.87
N ILE A 80 2.36 -8.42 -12.15
CA ILE A 80 1.90 -9.78 -11.88
C ILE A 80 0.66 -9.69 -10.98
N GLY A 81 -0.43 -10.28 -11.44
CA GLY A 81 -1.72 -10.26 -10.76
C GLY A 81 -1.75 -11.15 -9.51
N ALA A 82 -2.76 -10.95 -8.64
CA ALA A 82 -2.90 -11.72 -7.40
C ALA A 82 -3.04 -13.24 -7.65
N LYS A 83 -3.68 -13.64 -8.76
CA LYS A 83 -3.82 -15.06 -9.14
C LYS A 83 -2.46 -15.70 -9.39
N ASP A 84 -1.63 -15.05 -10.19
CA ASP A 84 -0.32 -15.59 -10.56
C ASP A 84 0.65 -15.51 -9.38
N SER A 85 0.63 -14.40 -8.61
CA SER A 85 1.42 -14.27 -7.38
C SER A 85 1.06 -15.35 -6.36
N GLY A 86 -0.23 -15.63 -6.14
CA GLY A 86 -0.69 -16.68 -5.24
C GLY A 86 -0.26 -18.07 -5.70
N PHE A 87 -0.33 -18.33 -7.00
CA PHE A 87 0.16 -19.58 -7.58
C PHE A 87 1.67 -19.76 -7.36
N LEU A 88 2.48 -18.73 -7.66
CA LEU A 88 3.93 -18.77 -7.45
C LEU A 88 4.29 -19.01 -5.98
N ILE A 89 3.67 -18.27 -5.06
CA ILE A 89 3.90 -18.41 -3.63
C ILE A 89 3.62 -19.84 -3.16
N SER A 90 2.47 -20.39 -3.57
CA SER A 90 2.06 -21.75 -3.21
C SER A 90 2.97 -22.81 -3.84
N TRP A 91 3.27 -22.67 -5.15
CA TRP A 91 4.09 -23.63 -5.88
C TRP A 91 5.54 -23.68 -5.37
N MET A 92 6.11 -22.53 -5.01
CA MET A 92 7.47 -22.43 -4.49
C MET A 92 7.57 -22.65 -2.99
N GLY A 93 6.45 -22.81 -2.28
CA GLY A 93 6.42 -23.02 -0.84
C GLY A 93 6.90 -21.80 -0.04
N ILE A 94 6.67 -20.58 -0.55
CA ILE A 94 7.09 -19.34 0.11
C ILE A 94 6.16 -19.07 1.30
N GLY A 95 6.74 -18.82 2.46
CA GLY A 95 6.02 -18.58 3.71
C GLY A 95 6.80 -17.68 4.66
N VAL A 96 6.33 -17.61 5.89
CA VAL A 96 6.94 -16.80 6.95
C VAL A 96 8.42 -17.16 7.12
N GLY A 97 9.28 -16.14 7.13
CA GLY A 97 10.73 -16.29 7.28
C GLY A 97 11.48 -16.72 6.01
N SER A 98 10.81 -16.91 4.88
CA SER A 98 11.47 -17.27 3.62
C SER A 98 12.48 -16.21 3.19
N LYS A 99 13.51 -16.63 2.45
CA LYS A 99 14.49 -15.76 1.79
C LYS A 99 14.28 -15.87 0.29
N VAL A 100 13.95 -14.77 -0.36
CA VAL A 100 13.59 -14.73 -1.78
C VAL A 100 14.44 -13.69 -2.51
N LEU A 101 14.92 -14.07 -3.69
CA LEU A 101 15.52 -13.15 -4.67
C LEU A 101 14.54 -12.98 -5.83
N GLU A 102 14.15 -11.75 -6.10
CA GLU A 102 13.28 -11.36 -7.21
C GLU A 102 14.09 -10.63 -8.28
N GLY A 103 13.98 -11.07 -9.51
CA GLY A 103 14.55 -10.37 -10.68
C GLY A 103 13.47 -9.63 -11.45
N GLY A 104 13.66 -8.32 -11.67
CA GLY A 104 12.68 -7.47 -12.34
C GLY A 104 11.57 -6.98 -11.41
N HIS A 105 11.94 -6.12 -10.47
CA HIS A 105 11.01 -5.52 -9.48
C HIS A 105 9.79 -4.85 -10.13
N GLY A 106 9.98 -4.17 -11.26
CA GLY A 106 8.91 -3.50 -12.00
C GLY A 106 8.18 -2.46 -11.14
N SER A 107 6.86 -2.62 -11.01
CA SER A 107 6.00 -1.82 -10.13
C SER A 107 5.76 -2.48 -8.77
N ALA A 108 6.63 -3.34 -8.30
CA ALA A 108 6.53 -4.05 -7.01
C ALA A 108 5.31 -4.98 -6.84
N GLY A 109 4.62 -5.34 -7.92
CA GLY A 109 3.39 -6.14 -7.81
C GLY A 109 3.58 -7.49 -7.13
N LEU A 110 4.59 -8.26 -7.57
CA LEU A 110 4.94 -9.54 -6.94
C LEU A 110 5.60 -9.31 -5.58
N ALA A 111 6.52 -8.33 -5.48
CA ALA A 111 7.21 -8.00 -4.24
C ALA A 111 6.26 -7.74 -3.06
N MET A 112 5.16 -7.02 -3.29
CA MET A 112 4.14 -6.77 -2.25
C MET A 112 3.50 -8.08 -1.74
N HIS A 113 3.19 -9.01 -2.64
CA HIS A 113 2.65 -10.32 -2.27
C HIS A 113 3.66 -11.17 -1.50
N LEU A 114 4.92 -11.16 -1.95
CA LEU A 114 6.03 -11.86 -1.28
C LEU A 114 6.25 -11.30 0.12
N ALA A 115 6.41 -9.98 0.25
CA ALA A 115 6.61 -9.33 1.54
C ALA A 115 5.47 -9.63 2.53
N ASN A 116 4.22 -9.58 2.04
CA ASN A 116 3.04 -9.85 2.87
C ASN A 116 3.04 -11.28 3.44
N VAL A 117 3.42 -12.29 2.65
CA VAL A 117 3.39 -13.69 3.09
C VAL A 117 4.62 -14.07 3.92
N MET A 118 5.76 -13.44 3.63
CA MET A 118 7.02 -13.72 4.33
C MET A 118 7.09 -13.07 5.72
N GLY A 119 6.36 -11.97 5.90
CA GLY A 119 6.33 -11.21 7.15
C GLY A 119 7.68 -10.58 7.50
N SER A 120 7.77 -10.02 8.71
CA SER A 120 8.97 -9.30 9.19
C SER A 120 10.21 -10.19 9.40
N SER A 121 10.04 -11.50 9.50
CA SER A 121 11.16 -12.44 9.62
C SER A 121 11.72 -12.92 8.28
N GLY A 122 11.04 -12.58 7.16
CA GLY A 122 11.50 -12.91 5.82
C GLY A 122 12.54 -11.92 5.30
N THR A 123 13.23 -12.33 4.24
CA THR A 123 14.18 -11.47 3.51
C THR A 123 13.82 -11.48 2.04
N LEU A 124 13.45 -10.33 1.50
CA LEU A 124 13.22 -10.14 0.07
C LEU A 124 14.31 -9.23 -0.50
N ILE A 125 15.02 -9.73 -1.51
CA ILE A 125 15.96 -8.95 -2.29
C ILE A 125 15.38 -8.83 -3.68
N SER A 126 15.01 -7.62 -4.09
CA SER A 126 14.53 -7.35 -5.45
C SER A 126 15.57 -6.58 -6.24
N VAL A 127 15.82 -7.01 -7.47
CA VAL A 127 16.73 -6.33 -8.39
C VAL A 127 15.97 -5.83 -9.62
N GLU A 128 16.27 -4.60 -10.07
CA GLU A 128 15.68 -3.98 -11.24
C GLU A 128 16.77 -3.28 -12.05
N SER A 129 16.85 -3.57 -13.34
CA SER A 129 17.80 -2.94 -14.23
C SER A 129 17.44 -1.51 -14.62
N ARG A 130 16.16 -1.16 -14.54
CA ARG A 130 15.62 0.16 -14.90
C ARG A 130 15.54 1.04 -13.66
N ALA A 131 16.53 1.90 -13.43
CA ALA A 131 16.58 2.80 -12.28
C ALA A 131 15.28 3.62 -12.11
N CYS A 132 14.63 4.04 -13.20
CA CYS A 132 13.39 4.80 -13.16
C CYS A 132 12.20 4.06 -12.49
N LEU A 133 12.26 2.74 -12.32
CA LEU A 133 11.24 1.98 -11.61
C LEU A 133 11.54 1.85 -10.11
N LEU A 134 12.80 1.97 -9.70
CA LEU A 134 13.21 1.93 -8.29
C LEU A 134 12.94 3.28 -7.59
N TYR A 135 13.23 4.38 -8.27
CA TYR A 135 13.13 5.72 -7.68
C TYR A 135 11.72 6.31 -7.62
N THR A 136 10.71 5.59 -8.05
CA THR A 136 9.35 6.14 -8.13
C THR A 136 8.48 5.86 -6.91
N SER A 137 9.00 5.17 -5.93
CA SER A 137 8.38 5.08 -4.60
C SER A 137 8.57 6.36 -3.79
N ASP A 138 9.64 7.12 -4.05
CA ASP A 138 9.97 8.34 -3.31
C ASP A 138 9.42 9.63 -3.96
N ALA A 139 8.92 9.55 -5.20
CA ALA A 139 8.43 10.69 -5.97
C ALA A 139 6.94 11.00 -5.75
N ALA A 140 6.37 10.60 -4.62
CA ALA A 140 5.01 11.01 -4.23
C ALA A 140 5.00 12.36 -3.47
N ASP A 141 6.18 12.98 -3.26
CA ASP A 141 6.37 14.19 -2.46
C ASP A 141 6.70 15.45 -3.29
N GLU A 142 6.41 15.47 -4.60
CA GLU A 142 6.45 16.73 -5.40
C GLU A 142 5.12 17.02 -6.09
#